data_057c8e63c6a6f2ac8072d6d9f4eafd11
#
_entry.id   057c8e63c6a6f2ac8072d6d9f4eafd11
#
_cell.length_a   1.000
_cell.length_b   1.000
_cell.length_c   1.000
_cell.angle_alpha   90.00
_cell.angle_beta   90.00
_cell.angle_gamma   90.00
#
_symmetry.space_group_name_H-M   'P 1'
#
loop_
_entity.id
_entity.type
_entity.pdbx_description
1 polymer ?
#
loop_
_entity_poly.entity_id
_entity_poly.type
_entity_poly.pdbx_seq_one_letter_code
_entity_poly.pdbx_strand_id
1 'polypeptide(L)'
;MTATETITELQRKLANGLAQIDPHHRLLGRPVSYRVIDGQMLEITYRDVAGIADAEVLGVKRIIGRDCSCTVSPQTAEQITVRFVVPLK
;
A
#
# COMPACT_ATOMS: atom_id res chain seq x y z
N MET A 1 13.12 -7.74 -14.23
CA MET A 1 12.56 -8.02 -12.89
C MET A 1 11.21 -8.68 -13.04
N THR A 2 10.97 -9.75 -12.31
CA THR A 2 9.68 -10.44 -12.34
C THR A 2 8.67 -9.76 -11.41
N ALA A 3 7.39 -10.04 -11.61
CA ALA A 3 6.35 -9.52 -10.71
C ALA A 3 6.58 -9.99 -9.26
N THR A 4 7.00 -11.25 -9.09
CA THR A 4 7.30 -11.81 -7.76
C THR A 4 8.42 -11.04 -7.06
N GLU A 5 9.49 -10.71 -7.78
CA GLU A 5 10.61 -9.93 -7.24
C GLU A 5 10.15 -8.52 -6.83
N THR A 6 9.33 -7.88 -7.67
CA THR A 6 8.78 -6.56 -7.37
C THR A 6 7.90 -6.60 -6.12
N ILE A 7 7.03 -7.61 -5.99
CA ILE A 7 6.18 -7.78 -4.83
C ILE A 7 7.02 -7.95 -3.57
N THR A 8 8.03 -8.84 -3.60
CA THR A 8 8.89 -9.11 -2.46
C THR A 8 9.64 -7.83 -2.03
N GLU A 9 10.15 -7.08 -2.99
CA GLU A 9 10.84 -5.83 -2.71
C GLU A 9 9.90 -4.81 -2.06
N LEU A 10 8.70 -4.62 -2.60
CA LEU A 10 7.73 -3.67 -2.06
C LEU A 10 7.23 -4.08 -0.68
N GLN A 11 7.01 -5.38 -0.45
CA GLN A 11 6.64 -5.86 0.88
C GLN A 11 7.69 -5.47 1.91
N ARG A 12 8.96 -5.68 1.59
CA ARG A 12 10.07 -5.33 2.48
C ARG A 12 10.16 -3.82 2.70
N LYS A 13 10.09 -3.05 1.62
CA LYS A 13 10.16 -1.59 1.70
C LYS A 13 9.03 -1.01 2.54
N LEU A 14 7.82 -1.49 2.35
CA LEU A 14 6.66 -1.00 3.10
C LEU A 14 6.74 -1.41 4.57
N ALA A 15 7.09 -2.65 4.85
CA ALA A 15 7.22 -3.12 6.22
C ALA A 15 8.24 -2.31 7.02
N ASN A 16 9.39 -1.98 6.40
CA ASN A 16 10.45 -1.24 7.08
C ASN A 16 10.22 0.26 7.03
N GLY A 17 9.77 0.77 5.89
CA GLY A 17 9.68 2.21 5.63
C GLY A 17 8.56 2.90 6.40
N LEU A 18 7.40 2.26 6.54
CA LEU A 18 6.27 2.85 7.25
C LEU A 18 6.63 3.18 8.71
N ALA A 19 7.27 2.23 9.39
CA ALA A 19 7.68 2.43 10.78
C ALA A 19 8.72 3.54 10.92
N GLN A 20 9.59 3.71 9.92
CA GLN A 20 10.62 4.75 9.94
C GLN A 20 10.04 6.14 9.70
N ILE A 21 9.02 6.25 8.85
CA ILE A 21 8.37 7.53 8.58
C ILE A 21 7.52 7.96 9.77
N ASP A 22 6.72 7.03 10.30
CA ASP A 22 5.79 7.32 11.40
C ASP A 22 5.51 6.02 12.15
N PRO A 23 5.98 5.89 13.40
CA PRO A 23 5.71 4.69 14.20
C PRO A 23 4.22 4.48 14.50
N HIS A 24 3.40 5.50 14.26
CA HIS A 24 1.96 5.43 14.44
C HIS A 24 1.18 5.43 13.12
N HIS A 25 1.86 5.13 12.01
CA HIS A 25 1.21 5.10 10.69
C HIS A 25 0.04 4.11 10.71
N ARG A 26 -1.11 4.55 10.21
CA ARG A 26 -2.35 3.77 10.32
C ARG A 26 -2.36 2.47 9.53
N LEU A 27 -1.47 2.33 8.56
CA LEU A 27 -1.34 1.09 7.78
C LEU A 27 -0.44 0.06 8.45
N LEU A 28 0.33 0.44 9.47
CA LEU A 28 1.19 -0.51 10.19
C LEU A 28 0.36 -1.59 10.88
N GLY A 29 0.74 -2.85 10.66
CA GLY A 29 0.09 -3.98 11.30
C GLY A 29 -1.27 -4.34 10.71
N ARG A 30 -1.72 -3.65 9.66
CA ARG A 30 -2.99 -3.96 9.03
C ARG A 30 -2.85 -5.10 8.03
N PRO A 31 -3.92 -5.90 7.85
CA PRO A 31 -3.91 -6.93 6.82
C PRO A 31 -3.63 -6.32 5.46
N VAL A 32 -2.71 -6.90 4.71
CA VAL A 32 -2.33 -6.40 3.40
C VAL A 32 -2.25 -7.56 2.41
N SER A 33 -2.72 -7.31 1.19
CA SER A 33 -2.65 -8.29 0.11
C SER A 33 -2.05 -7.65 -1.13
N TYR A 34 -1.38 -8.48 -1.94
CA TYR A 34 -0.73 -8.07 -3.18
C TYR A 34 -1.30 -8.90 -4.31
N ARG A 35 -1.75 -8.25 -5.37
CA ARG A 35 -2.33 -8.93 -6.53
C ARG A 35 -1.85 -8.28 -7.82
N VAL A 36 -1.43 -9.12 -8.78
CA VAL A 36 -1.06 -8.65 -10.12
C VAL A 36 -2.32 -8.64 -10.98
N ILE A 37 -2.56 -7.51 -11.66
CA ILE A 37 -3.69 -7.34 -12.57
C ILE A 37 -3.16 -7.29 -13.99
N ASP A 38 -3.61 -8.21 -14.85
CA ASP A 38 -3.27 -8.27 -16.28
C ASP A 38 -1.75 -8.28 -16.54
N GLY A 39 -0.95 -8.72 -15.58
CA GLY A 39 0.50 -8.76 -15.70
C GLY A 39 1.17 -7.40 -15.76
N GLN A 40 0.43 -6.30 -15.66
CA GLN A 40 0.93 -4.94 -15.86
C GLN A 40 0.86 -4.06 -14.63
N MET A 41 -0.06 -4.35 -13.72
CA MET A 41 -0.31 -3.53 -12.53
C MET A 41 -0.24 -4.38 -11.28
N LEU A 42 0.28 -3.80 -10.21
CA LEU A 42 0.27 -4.43 -8.89
C LEU A 42 -0.72 -3.68 -8.01
N GLU A 43 -1.67 -4.42 -7.45
CA GLU A 43 -2.64 -3.87 -6.51
C GLU A 43 -2.23 -4.24 -5.09
N ILE A 44 -2.00 -3.24 -4.25
CA ILE A 44 -1.67 -3.41 -2.84
C ILE A 44 -2.88 -2.95 -2.04
N THR A 45 -3.51 -3.87 -1.31
CA THR A 45 -4.76 -3.59 -0.58
C THR A 45 -4.54 -3.74 0.91
N TYR A 46 -4.75 -2.66 1.66
CA TYR A 46 -4.77 -2.68 3.12
C TYR A 46 -6.21 -2.68 3.60
N ARG A 47 -6.53 -3.58 4.51
CA ARG A 47 -7.88 -3.71 5.07
C ARG A 47 -7.90 -3.38 6.56
N ASP A 48 -9.12 -3.21 7.08
CA ASP A 48 -9.37 -2.94 8.50
C ASP A 48 -8.69 -1.66 8.98
N VAL A 49 -8.62 -0.65 8.10
CA VAL A 49 -7.97 0.62 8.39
C VAL A 49 -8.99 1.57 9.01
N ALA A 50 -8.67 2.17 10.15
CA ALA A 50 -9.59 3.08 10.85
C ALA A 50 -9.76 4.42 10.13
N GLY A 51 -8.79 4.80 9.31
CA GLY A 51 -8.79 6.03 8.54
C GLY A 51 -7.40 6.26 7.96
N ILE A 52 -7.25 7.25 7.10
CA ILE A 52 -5.96 7.58 6.53
C ILE A 52 -5.91 9.07 6.21
N ALA A 53 -4.76 9.70 6.47
CA ALA A 53 -4.52 11.11 6.16
C ALA A 53 -3.71 11.23 4.86
N ASP A 54 -3.84 12.39 4.19
CA ASP A 54 -3.10 12.64 2.95
C ASP A 54 -1.59 12.46 3.13
N ALA A 55 -1.04 12.92 4.25
CA ALA A 55 0.39 12.77 4.54
C ALA A 55 0.80 11.30 4.62
N GLU A 56 -0.07 10.45 5.14
CA GLU A 56 0.18 9.01 5.22
C GLU A 56 0.19 8.37 3.82
N VAL A 57 -0.74 8.78 2.97
CA VAL A 57 -0.77 8.32 1.57
C VAL A 57 0.50 8.74 0.84
N LEU A 58 0.92 10.00 1.00
CA LEU A 58 2.15 10.49 0.38
C LEU A 58 3.38 9.74 0.86
N GLY A 59 3.41 9.41 2.15
CA GLY A 59 4.50 8.60 2.72
C GLY A 59 4.62 7.24 2.05
N VAL A 60 3.49 6.57 1.83
CA VAL A 60 3.47 5.28 1.14
C VAL A 60 3.95 5.43 -0.30
N LYS A 61 3.49 6.45 -1.01
CA LYS A 61 3.91 6.70 -2.39
C LYS A 61 5.42 6.93 -2.50
N ARG A 62 6.00 7.63 -1.52
CA ARG A 62 7.45 7.84 -1.48
C ARG A 62 8.22 6.53 -1.28
N ILE A 63 7.72 5.66 -0.41
CA ILE A 63 8.33 4.36 -0.17
C ILE A 63 8.30 3.53 -1.45
N ILE A 64 7.16 3.51 -2.13
CA ILE A 64 7.01 2.77 -3.39
C ILE A 64 7.96 3.31 -4.45
N GLY A 65 8.15 4.64 -4.49
CA GLY A 65 9.13 5.26 -5.38
C GLY A 65 8.73 5.24 -6.85
N ARG A 66 7.48 4.96 -7.15
CA ARG A 66 6.92 4.95 -8.50
C ARG A 66 5.60 5.69 -8.50
N ASP A 67 5.15 6.13 -9.66
CA ASP A 67 3.80 6.67 -9.80
C ASP A 67 2.82 5.57 -9.42
N CYS A 68 1.90 5.92 -8.54
CA CYS A 68 0.84 5.00 -8.16
C CYS A 68 -0.41 5.80 -7.80
N SER A 69 -1.56 5.15 -7.92
CA SER A 69 -2.82 5.73 -7.52
C SER A 69 -3.24 5.15 -6.17
N CYS A 70 -3.99 5.93 -5.41
CA CYS A 70 -4.55 5.49 -4.14
C CYS A 70 -6.06 5.65 -4.18
N THR A 71 -6.79 4.61 -3.82
CA THR A 71 -8.23 4.61 -3.73
C THR A 71 -8.63 4.17 -2.33
N VAL A 72 -9.59 4.88 -1.76
CA VAL A 72 -10.15 4.55 -0.44
C VAL A 72 -11.60 4.15 -0.65
N SER A 73 -12.00 3.02 -0.08
CA SER A 73 -13.39 2.57 -0.18
C SER A 73 -13.91 2.13 1.19
N PRO A 74 -15.23 2.30 1.44
CA PRO A 74 -15.81 1.84 2.68
C PRO A 74 -15.71 0.32 2.81
N GLN A 75 -15.38 -0.15 4.00
CA GLN A 75 -15.36 -1.59 4.30
C GLN A 75 -16.46 -1.92 5.30
N THR A 76 -16.47 -1.23 6.43
CA THR A 76 -17.51 -1.32 7.46
C THR A 76 -17.87 0.10 7.91
N ALA A 77 -18.78 0.23 8.88
CA ALA A 77 -19.18 1.53 9.42
C ALA A 77 -17.98 2.30 10.03
N GLU A 78 -16.95 1.59 10.48
CA GLU A 78 -15.83 2.19 11.20
C GLU A 78 -14.48 1.97 10.53
N GLN A 79 -14.44 1.21 9.43
CA GLN A 79 -13.19 0.83 8.78
C GLN A 79 -13.26 1.06 7.29
N ILE A 80 -12.10 1.33 6.71
CA ILE A 80 -11.93 1.54 5.27
C ILE A 80 -10.91 0.57 4.70
N THR A 81 -10.99 0.37 3.39
CA THR A 81 -9.99 -0.34 2.61
C THR A 81 -9.19 0.69 1.82
N VAL A 82 -7.87 0.63 1.92
CA VAL A 82 -6.97 1.52 1.19
C VAL A 82 -6.22 0.71 0.14
N ARG A 83 -6.32 1.12 -1.11
CA ARG A 83 -5.74 0.38 -2.23
C ARG A 83 -4.79 1.26 -3.01
N PHE A 84 -3.59 0.74 -3.24
CA PHE A 84 -2.59 1.37 -4.11
C PHE A 84 -2.43 0.54 -5.35
N VAL A 85 -2.43 1.19 -6.52
CA VAL A 85 -2.20 0.52 -7.80
C VAL A 85 -0.90 1.06 -8.37
N VAL A 86 0.05 0.16 -8.60
CA VAL A 86 1.43 0.49 -9.00
C VAL A 86 1.71 -0.14 -10.36
N PRO A 87 2.15 0.64 -11.37
CA PRO A 87 2.59 0.06 -12.62
C PRO A 87 3.83 -0.82 -12.41
N LEU A 88 3.84 -1.99 -13.04
CA LEU A 88 4.98 -2.91 -12.96
C LEU A 88 6.07 -2.59 -13.99
N LYS A 89 5.80 -1.70 -14.91
CA LYS A 89 6.75 -1.29 -15.95
C LYS A 89 7.32 0.09 -15.70
#